data_4ac9e217638c382fb7608eda8d6955e9
#
_entry.id   4ac9e217638c382fb7608eda8d6955e9
#
_cell.length_a   1.000
_cell.length_b   1.000
_cell.length_c   1.000
_cell.angle_alpha   90.00
_cell.angle_beta   90.00
_cell.angle_gamma   90.00
#
_symmetry.space_group_name_H-M   'P 1'
#
loop_
_entity.id
_entity.type
_entity.pdbx_description
1 polymer ?
#
loop_
_entity_poly.entity_id
_entity_poly.type
_entity_poly.pdbx_seq_one_letter_code
_entity_poly.pdbx_strand_id
1 'polypeptide(L)'
;MHKLPANPKRGQSQGEEISNSISHGIGLVAALVGTPFLIMHAVRQGDAGFIVGTSVFSASVILLYLASTLYHAWPIGKAKRCFRIIEHSAIFILIAGTYTPLTLGILRGAFGWTLFGVIWGLAIAGVALKAFYKTAHPILSTCLYLLMGWLLVIAVKPLFARMPTAGLFLLSAGGLSYTAGVAFFATDSRVPYGHLIWHLFVIAGTTCHYFLVLWYAA
;
A
#
# COMPACT_ATOMS: atom_id res chain seq x y z
N MET A 1 30.00 -19.73 -25.41
CA MET A 1 28.98 -19.69 -24.33
C MET A 1 27.64 -19.33 -24.95
N HIS A 2 26.77 -20.31 -25.20
CA HIS A 2 25.42 -20.09 -25.73
C HIS A 2 24.60 -19.52 -24.59
N LYS A 3 24.18 -18.24 -24.68
CA LYS A 3 23.15 -17.67 -23.75
C LYS A 3 21.84 -18.43 -24.02
N LEU A 4 21.41 -19.24 -23.07
CA LEU A 4 20.07 -19.81 -23.08
C LEU A 4 19.07 -18.68 -23.29
N PRO A 5 18.07 -18.81 -24.18
CA PRO A 5 17.05 -17.80 -24.37
C PRO A 5 16.31 -17.56 -23.06
N ALA A 6 16.19 -16.29 -22.67
CA ALA A 6 15.42 -15.90 -21.48
C ALA A 6 14.00 -16.44 -21.65
N ASN A 7 13.56 -17.28 -20.71
CA ASN A 7 12.21 -17.84 -20.70
C ASN A 7 11.19 -16.69 -20.82
N PRO A 8 10.29 -16.67 -21.81
CA PRO A 8 9.34 -15.58 -21.99
C PRO A 8 8.50 -15.44 -20.73
N LYS A 9 8.37 -14.21 -20.22
CA LYS A 9 7.56 -13.93 -19.05
C LYS A 9 6.13 -14.41 -19.31
N ARG A 10 5.62 -15.30 -18.47
CA ARG A 10 4.26 -15.82 -18.52
C ARG A 10 3.25 -14.69 -18.30
N GLY A 11 2.24 -14.55 -19.15
CA GLY A 11 1.07 -13.72 -18.88
C GLY A 11 0.18 -14.37 -17.82
N GLN A 12 -0.59 -13.57 -17.10
CA GLN A 12 -1.60 -14.09 -16.18
C GLN A 12 -2.74 -14.76 -16.96
N SER A 13 -3.21 -15.91 -16.48
CA SER A 13 -4.38 -16.59 -17.03
C SER A 13 -5.68 -15.86 -16.66
N GLN A 14 -6.78 -16.17 -17.34
CA GLN A 14 -8.09 -15.60 -16.99
C GLN A 14 -8.51 -15.93 -15.56
N GLY A 15 -8.22 -17.15 -15.07
CA GLY A 15 -8.49 -17.53 -13.68
C GLY A 15 -7.71 -16.70 -12.67
N GLU A 16 -6.44 -16.38 -12.97
CA GLU A 16 -5.62 -15.50 -12.13
C GLU A 16 -6.16 -14.07 -12.11
N GLU A 17 -6.52 -13.52 -13.26
CA GLU A 17 -7.12 -12.17 -13.35
C GLU A 17 -8.44 -12.08 -12.55
N ILE A 18 -9.32 -13.09 -12.67
CA ILE A 18 -10.57 -13.16 -11.90
C ILE A 18 -10.27 -13.23 -10.39
N SER A 19 -9.34 -14.09 -9.98
CA SER A 19 -8.98 -14.24 -8.56
C SER A 19 -8.37 -12.97 -7.98
N ASN A 20 -7.53 -12.28 -8.76
CA ASN A 20 -6.93 -11.01 -8.39
C ASN A 20 -8.01 -9.93 -8.23
N SER A 21 -8.94 -9.83 -9.18
CA SER A 21 -10.06 -8.88 -9.11
C SER A 21 -10.96 -9.15 -7.90
N ILE A 22 -11.30 -10.41 -7.62
CA ILE A 22 -12.14 -10.79 -6.49
C ILE A 22 -11.45 -10.48 -5.16
N SER A 23 -10.17 -10.81 -5.01
CA SER A 23 -9.43 -10.60 -3.76
C SER A 23 -9.42 -9.12 -3.35
N HIS A 24 -9.04 -8.22 -4.25
CA HIS A 24 -9.05 -6.78 -3.97
C HIS A 24 -10.48 -6.19 -3.98
N GLY A 25 -11.44 -6.80 -4.69
CA GLY A 25 -12.86 -6.46 -4.58
C GLY A 25 -13.41 -6.70 -3.17
N ILE A 26 -13.06 -7.82 -2.55
CA ILE A 26 -13.38 -8.09 -1.13
C ILE A 26 -12.69 -7.07 -0.22
N GLY A 27 -11.42 -6.77 -0.47
CA GLY A 27 -10.68 -5.74 0.24
C GLY A 27 -11.34 -4.36 0.14
N LEU A 28 -11.84 -4.00 -1.05
CA LEU A 28 -12.58 -2.75 -1.29
C LEU A 28 -13.86 -2.68 -0.45
N VAL A 29 -14.67 -3.74 -0.46
CA VAL A 29 -15.89 -3.79 0.36
C VAL A 29 -15.55 -3.66 1.84
N ALA A 30 -14.54 -4.39 2.33
CA ALA A 30 -14.09 -4.29 3.71
C ALA A 30 -13.60 -2.87 4.07
N ALA A 31 -12.86 -2.21 3.16
CA ALA A 31 -12.40 -0.83 3.35
C ALA A 31 -13.56 0.17 3.39
N LEU A 32 -14.56 0.03 2.51
CA LEU A 32 -15.74 0.89 2.49
C LEU A 32 -16.57 0.73 3.77
N VAL A 33 -16.73 -0.49 4.27
CA VAL A 33 -17.43 -0.77 5.54
C VAL A 33 -16.61 -0.28 6.73
N GLY A 34 -15.29 -0.50 6.72
CA GLY A 34 -14.41 -0.14 7.83
C GLY A 34 -14.15 1.38 7.97
N THR A 35 -14.18 2.13 6.86
CA THR A 35 -13.89 3.57 6.86
C THR A 35 -14.77 4.38 7.81
N PRO A 36 -16.11 4.24 7.85
CA PRO A 36 -16.95 4.97 8.80
C PRO A 36 -16.55 4.74 10.27
N PHE A 37 -16.17 3.52 10.64
CA PHE A 37 -15.73 3.21 12.00
C PHE A 37 -14.42 3.93 12.35
N LEU A 38 -13.44 3.94 11.43
CA LEU A 38 -12.19 4.69 11.61
C LEU A 38 -12.44 6.19 11.75
N ILE A 39 -13.26 6.77 10.87
CA ILE A 39 -13.55 8.21 10.91
C ILE A 39 -14.31 8.58 12.17
N MET A 40 -15.34 7.81 12.56
CA MET A 40 -16.07 8.06 13.80
C MET A 40 -15.16 7.98 15.02
N HIS A 41 -14.24 7.00 15.05
CA HIS A 41 -13.26 6.90 16.13
C HIS A 41 -12.35 8.14 16.15
N ALA A 42 -11.78 8.55 15.00
CA ALA A 42 -10.92 9.71 14.91
C ALA A 42 -11.63 11.00 15.34
N VAL A 43 -12.89 11.19 14.95
CA VAL A 43 -13.71 12.36 15.37
C VAL A 43 -13.91 12.36 16.89
N ARG A 44 -14.14 11.20 17.52
CA ARG A 44 -14.28 11.10 18.97
C ARG A 44 -13.00 11.45 19.73
N GLN A 45 -11.82 11.23 19.14
CA GLN A 45 -10.53 11.66 19.70
C GLN A 45 -10.35 13.19 19.66
N GLY A 46 -11.03 13.88 18.72
CA GLY A 46 -11.07 15.34 18.65
C GLY A 46 -9.80 15.99 18.08
N ASP A 47 -8.80 15.23 17.63
CA ASP A 47 -7.57 15.76 17.04
C ASP A 47 -7.73 15.91 15.52
N ALA A 48 -7.67 17.16 15.02
CA ALA A 48 -7.87 17.47 13.61
C ALA A 48 -6.80 16.82 12.70
N GLY A 49 -5.54 16.75 13.15
CA GLY A 49 -4.46 16.10 12.42
C GLY A 49 -4.70 14.61 12.26
N PHE A 50 -5.16 13.96 13.32
CA PHE A 50 -5.50 12.54 13.31
C PHE A 50 -6.73 12.24 12.45
N ILE A 51 -7.77 13.11 12.47
CA ILE A 51 -8.95 12.99 11.60
C ILE A 51 -8.53 13.06 10.12
N VAL A 52 -7.73 14.06 9.76
CA VAL A 52 -7.20 14.20 8.39
C VAL A 52 -6.35 12.98 8.02
N GLY A 53 -5.44 12.57 8.89
CA GLY A 53 -4.57 11.42 8.67
C GLY A 53 -5.34 10.13 8.40
N THR A 54 -6.33 9.86 9.23
CA THR A 54 -7.21 8.69 9.12
C THR A 54 -8.05 8.72 7.84
N SER A 55 -8.53 9.91 7.44
CA SER A 55 -9.28 10.12 6.19
C SER A 55 -8.41 9.85 4.97
N VAL A 56 -7.17 10.34 4.97
CA VAL A 56 -6.20 10.11 3.88
C VAL A 56 -5.81 8.65 3.78
N PHE A 57 -5.57 7.97 4.91
CA PHE A 57 -5.32 6.52 4.95
C PHE A 57 -6.49 5.76 4.32
N SER A 58 -7.71 5.99 4.78
CA SER A 58 -8.91 5.31 4.28
C SER A 58 -9.10 5.53 2.78
N ALA A 59 -8.96 6.77 2.31
CA ALA A 59 -9.07 7.10 0.89
C ALA A 59 -7.99 6.40 0.04
N SER A 60 -6.76 6.29 0.55
CA SER A 60 -5.67 5.62 -0.15
C SER A 60 -5.88 4.11 -0.27
N VAL A 61 -6.43 3.47 0.76
CA VAL A 61 -6.80 2.04 0.76
C VAL A 61 -7.91 1.78 -0.27
N ILE A 62 -8.98 2.59 -0.24
CA ILE A 62 -10.09 2.49 -1.19
C ILE A 62 -9.58 2.69 -2.62
N LEU A 63 -8.74 3.70 -2.85
CA LEU A 63 -8.17 3.98 -4.17
C LEU A 63 -7.38 2.78 -4.71
N LEU A 64 -6.50 2.18 -3.90
CA LEU A 64 -5.71 1.03 -4.33
C LEU A 64 -6.60 -0.16 -4.68
N TYR A 65 -7.52 -0.53 -3.79
CA TYR A 65 -8.36 -1.70 -4.00
C TYR A 65 -9.30 -1.52 -5.20
N LEU A 66 -9.87 -0.31 -5.38
CA LEU A 66 -10.69 0.00 -6.54
C LEU A 66 -9.87 -0.07 -7.84
N ALA A 67 -8.70 0.58 -7.87
CA ALA A 67 -7.84 0.60 -9.05
C ALA A 67 -7.40 -0.83 -9.45
N SER A 68 -7.02 -1.65 -8.47
CA SER A 68 -6.58 -3.02 -8.69
C SER A 68 -7.74 -3.92 -9.14
N THR A 69 -8.90 -3.82 -8.49
CA THR A 69 -10.11 -4.55 -8.91
C THR A 69 -10.46 -4.24 -10.37
N LEU A 70 -10.47 -2.96 -10.76
CA LEU A 70 -10.75 -2.54 -12.13
C LEU A 70 -9.66 -2.99 -13.11
N TYR A 71 -8.39 -2.89 -12.73
CA TYR A 71 -7.29 -3.35 -13.57
C TYR A 71 -7.43 -4.84 -13.94
N HIS A 72 -7.70 -5.68 -12.95
CA HIS A 72 -7.83 -7.12 -13.16
C HIS A 72 -9.16 -7.52 -13.83
N ALA A 73 -10.26 -6.81 -13.56
CA ALA A 73 -11.55 -7.07 -14.21
C ALA A 73 -11.60 -6.66 -15.68
N TRP A 74 -10.71 -5.72 -16.11
CA TRP A 74 -10.84 -5.16 -17.46
C TRP A 74 -10.17 -6.04 -18.52
N PRO A 75 -10.80 -6.21 -19.71
CA PRO A 75 -10.22 -6.95 -20.82
C PRO A 75 -8.97 -6.27 -21.35
N ILE A 76 -8.10 -7.04 -22.02
CA ILE A 76 -6.84 -6.54 -22.60
C ILE A 76 -7.14 -5.40 -23.59
N GLY A 77 -6.53 -4.24 -23.37
CA GLY A 77 -6.75 -3.07 -24.22
C GLY A 77 -6.13 -1.79 -23.64
N LYS A 78 -6.51 -0.64 -24.21
CA LYS A 78 -6.03 0.68 -23.76
C LYS A 78 -6.45 0.98 -22.31
N ALA A 79 -7.69 0.68 -21.95
CA ALA A 79 -8.22 0.89 -20.60
C ALA A 79 -7.47 0.07 -19.57
N LYS A 80 -7.22 -1.23 -19.80
CA LYS A 80 -6.44 -2.07 -18.88
C LYS A 80 -5.02 -1.52 -18.68
N ARG A 81 -4.39 -0.98 -19.73
CA ARG A 81 -3.07 -0.34 -19.61
C ARG A 81 -3.13 0.93 -18.75
N CYS A 82 -4.20 1.71 -18.86
CA CYS A 82 -4.41 2.90 -18.01
C CYS A 82 -4.61 2.48 -16.55
N PHE A 83 -5.51 1.53 -16.28
CA PHE A 83 -5.74 1.02 -14.92
C PHE A 83 -4.47 0.44 -14.28
N ARG A 84 -3.61 -0.23 -15.04
CA ARG A 84 -2.32 -0.70 -14.53
C ARG A 84 -1.41 0.44 -14.05
N ILE A 85 -1.40 1.57 -14.75
CA ILE A 85 -0.63 2.74 -14.33
C ILE A 85 -1.23 3.32 -13.03
N ILE A 86 -2.55 3.43 -12.97
CA ILE A 86 -3.26 3.93 -11.79
C ILE A 86 -3.02 3.02 -10.58
N GLU A 87 -3.17 1.71 -10.74
CA GLU A 87 -2.90 0.72 -9.68
C GLU A 87 -1.48 0.84 -9.13
N HIS A 88 -0.47 0.83 -10.00
CA HIS A 88 0.92 0.95 -9.56
C HIS A 88 1.23 2.33 -8.93
N SER A 89 0.54 3.37 -9.35
CA SER A 89 0.62 4.69 -8.72
C SER A 89 -0.05 4.70 -7.34
N ALA A 90 -1.18 4.01 -7.21
CA ALA A 90 -1.92 3.90 -5.96
C ALA A 90 -1.11 3.20 -4.85
N ILE A 91 -0.13 2.34 -5.18
CA ILE A 91 0.77 1.75 -4.18
C ILE A 91 1.59 2.84 -3.48
N PHE A 92 2.16 3.81 -4.21
CA PHE A 92 2.88 4.94 -3.62
C PHE A 92 1.98 5.76 -2.70
N ILE A 93 0.73 6.00 -3.14
CA ILE A 93 -0.27 6.75 -2.38
C ILE A 93 -0.68 5.98 -1.12
N LEU A 94 -0.85 4.65 -1.20
CA LEU A 94 -1.17 3.82 -0.04
C LEU A 94 -0.05 3.87 1.01
N ILE A 95 1.22 3.75 0.58
CA ILE A 95 2.34 3.82 1.51
C ILE A 95 2.34 5.18 2.23
N ALA A 96 2.26 6.29 1.51
CA ALA A 96 2.21 7.62 2.12
C ALA A 96 0.95 7.83 2.97
N GLY A 97 -0.20 7.32 2.52
CA GLY A 97 -1.45 7.32 3.26
C GLY A 97 -1.37 6.59 4.59
N THR A 98 -0.65 5.45 4.64
CA THR A 98 -0.43 4.68 5.87
C THR A 98 0.43 5.45 6.90
N TYR A 99 1.39 6.23 6.45
CA TYR A 99 2.19 7.10 7.33
C TYR A 99 1.39 8.28 7.89
N THR A 100 0.38 8.77 7.16
CA THR A 100 -0.28 10.04 7.46
C THR A 100 -0.94 10.08 8.84
N PRO A 101 -1.73 9.08 9.30
CA PRO A 101 -2.28 9.09 10.65
C PRO A 101 -1.20 9.00 11.74
N LEU A 102 -0.07 8.33 11.48
CA LEU A 102 1.04 8.26 12.43
C LEU A 102 1.77 9.60 12.55
N THR A 103 2.05 10.26 11.43
CA THR A 103 2.82 11.50 11.39
C THR A 103 2.04 12.71 11.89
N LEU A 104 0.73 12.74 11.68
CA LEU A 104 -0.17 13.80 12.13
C LEU A 104 -0.81 13.50 13.50
N GLY A 105 -0.82 12.24 13.94
CA GLY A 105 -1.27 11.78 15.26
C GLY A 105 -0.10 11.59 16.23
N ILE A 106 0.23 10.34 16.55
CA ILE A 106 1.19 9.96 17.60
C ILE A 106 2.61 10.58 17.46
N LEU A 107 3.07 10.85 16.21
CA LEU A 107 4.37 11.48 15.92
C LEU A 107 4.29 12.99 15.72
N ARG A 108 3.14 13.63 15.96
CA ARG A 108 2.90 15.06 15.71
C ARG A 108 4.03 15.97 16.18
N GLY A 109 4.15 17.14 15.56
CA GLY A 109 5.20 18.11 15.78
C GLY A 109 6.17 18.20 14.61
N ALA A 110 7.29 18.89 14.78
CA ALA A 110 8.25 19.15 13.69
C ALA A 110 8.75 17.85 13.03
N PHE A 111 9.04 16.82 13.83
CA PHE A 111 9.46 15.51 13.31
C PHE A 111 8.38 14.84 12.45
N GLY A 112 7.12 14.81 12.94
CA GLY A 112 6.00 14.23 12.19
C GLY A 112 5.76 14.97 10.87
N TRP A 113 5.77 16.30 10.86
CA TRP A 113 5.63 17.10 9.63
C TRP A 113 6.78 16.88 8.65
N THR A 114 8.03 16.75 9.14
CA THR A 114 9.18 16.44 8.29
C THR A 114 9.02 15.08 7.63
N LEU A 115 8.66 14.05 8.41
CA LEU A 115 8.45 12.69 7.89
C LEU A 115 7.27 12.65 6.91
N PHE A 116 6.18 13.36 7.21
CA PHE A 116 5.04 13.55 6.30
C PHE A 116 5.48 14.15 4.96
N GLY A 117 6.25 15.25 5.00
CA GLY A 117 6.75 15.90 3.78
C GLY A 117 7.66 14.99 2.95
N VAL A 118 8.57 14.24 3.61
CA VAL A 118 9.47 13.32 2.93
C VAL A 118 8.68 12.17 2.27
N ILE A 119 7.77 11.53 2.98
CA ILE A 119 7.04 10.37 2.44
C ILE A 119 6.11 10.77 1.30
N TRP A 120 5.41 11.91 1.40
CA TRP A 120 4.56 12.42 0.32
C TRP A 120 5.37 12.94 -0.87
N GLY A 121 6.54 13.55 -0.64
CA GLY A 121 7.47 13.92 -1.70
C GLY A 121 7.94 12.71 -2.51
N LEU A 122 8.30 11.62 -1.83
CA LEU A 122 8.66 10.35 -2.47
C LEU A 122 7.46 9.74 -3.21
N ALA A 123 6.24 9.80 -2.65
CA ALA A 123 5.03 9.31 -3.31
C ALA A 123 4.74 10.08 -4.60
N ILE A 124 4.82 11.42 -4.57
CA ILE A 124 4.63 12.26 -5.76
C ILE A 124 5.66 11.91 -6.83
N ALA A 125 6.95 11.78 -6.46
CA ALA A 125 8.00 11.38 -7.38
C ALA A 125 7.73 9.97 -7.98
N GLY A 126 7.26 9.02 -7.16
CA GLY A 126 6.89 7.68 -7.62
C GLY A 126 5.70 7.67 -8.57
N VAL A 127 4.66 8.46 -8.28
CA VAL A 127 3.51 8.65 -9.18
C VAL A 127 3.94 9.30 -10.50
N ALA A 128 4.78 10.33 -10.45
CA ALA A 128 5.34 10.97 -11.64
C ALA A 128 6.15 9.97 -12.47
N LEU A 129 6.98 9.13 -11.83
CA LEU A 129 7.69 8.04 -12.49
C LEU A 129 6.74 7.13 -13.29
N LYS A 130 5.58 6.77 -12.69
CA LYS A 130 4.56 5.94 -13.36
C LYS A 130 3.83 6.68 -14.48
N ALA A 131 3.53 7.95 -14.29
CA ALA A 131 2.85 8.78 -15.28
C ALA A 131 3.70 8.96 -16.55
N PHE A 132 5.00 9.26 -16.40
CA PHE A 132 5.90 9.54 -17.54
C PHE A 132 6.51 8.27 -18.14
N TYR A 133 7.00 7.34 -17.31
CA TYR A 133 7.70 6.14 -17.76
C TYR A 133 6.81 4.88 -17.74
N LYS A 134 5.54 5.02 -17.34
CA LYS A 134 4.57 3.91 -17.26
C LYS A 134 5.13 2.77 -16.40
N THR A 135 5.25 1.55 -16.98
CA THR A 135 5.76 0.37 -16.27
C THR A 135 7.19 0.00 -16.73
N ALA A 136 7.91 0.93 -17.37
CA ALA A 136 9.25 0.64 -17.94
C ALA A 136 10.31 0.26 -16.90
N HIS A 137 10.18 0.74 -15.66
CA HIS A 137 11.15 0.52 -14.59
C HIS A 137 10.53 -0.23 -13.38
N PRO A 138 10.20 -1.54 -13.52
CA PRO A 138 9.53 -2.28 -12.44
C PRO A 138 10.43 -2.45 -11.21
N ILE A 139 11.71 -2.75 -11.38
CA ILE A 139 12.67 -2.94 -10.28
C ILE A 139 12.82 -1.63 -9.48
N LEU A 140 13.03 -0.51 -10.17
CA LEU A 140 13.15 0.81 -9.51
C LEU A 140 11.91 1.13 -8.68
N SER A 141 10.72 0.89 -9.22
CA SER A 141 9.47 1.12 -8.48
C SER A 141 9.36 0.24 -7.25
N THR A 142 9.70 -1.05 -7.37
CA THR A 142 9.66 -1.99 -6.24
C THR A 142 10.67 -1.61 -5.17
N CYS A 143 11.87 -1.18 -5.53
CA CYS A 143 12.87 -0.67 -4.59
C CYS A 143 12.36 0.60 -3.88
N LEU A 144 11.70 1.51 -4.60
CA LEU A 144 11.11 2.70 -4.00
C LEU A 144 9.96 2.35 -3.04
N TYR A 145 9.10 1.38 -3.35
CA TYR A 145 8.06 0.91 -2.43
C TYR A 145 8.68 0.38 -1.13
N LEU A 146 9.72 -0.45 -1.21
CA LEU A 146 10.42 -0.97 -0.04
C LEU A 146 11.10 0.15 0.75
N LEU A 147 11.85 1.04 0.09
CA LEU A 147 12.50 2.18 0.72
C LEU A 147 11.47 3.03 1.50
N MET A 148 10.37 3.39 0.85
CA MET A 148 9.30 4.16 1.49
C MET A 148 8.68 3.39 2.66
N GLY A 149 8.38 2.09 2.51
CA GLY A 149 7.80 1.28 3.58
C GLY A 149 8.69 1.18 4.81
N TRP A 150 10.02 1.09 4.63
CA TRP A 150 10.99 0.97 5.72
C TRP A 150 11.50 2.33 6.24
N LEU A 151 11.12 3.44 5.62
CA LEU A 151 11.50 4.78 6.11
C LEU A 151 11.08 5.01 7.57
N LEU A 152 10.05 4.31 8.04
CA LEU A 152 9.56 4.41 9.43
C LEU A 152 10.60 3.97 10.48
N VAL A 153 11.64 3.24 10.09
CA VAL A 153 12.75 2.87 10.98
C VAL A 153 13.44 4.09 11.60
N ILE A 154 13.46 5.24 10.91
CA ILE A 154 13.98 6.48 11.49
C ILE A 154 13.14 7.01 12.67
N ALA A 155 11.86 6.61 12.75
CA ALA A 155 10.94 6.96 13.81
C ALA A 155 10.89 5.90 14.95
N VAL A 156 11.78 4.90 14.94
CA VAL A 156 11.74 3.79 15.90
C VAL A 156 11.76 4.27 17.35
N LYS A 157 12.65 5.20 17.69
CA LYS A 157 12.77 5.73 19.06
C LYS A 157 11.49 6.43 19.55
N PRO A 158 10.93 7.43 18.81
CA PRO A 158 9.69 8.08 19.25
C PRO A 158 8.48 7.13 19.21
N LEU A 159 8.45 6.13 18.34
CA LEU A 159 7.37 5.12 18.32
C LEU A 159 7.43 4.24 19.57
N PHE A 160 8.59 3.70 19.92
CA PHE A 160 8.75 2.91 21.15
C PHE A 160 8.42 3.71 22.42
N ALA A 161 8.67 5.03 22.42
CA ALA A 161 8.38 5.89 23.57
C ALA A 161 6.88 6.22 23.73
N ARG A 162 6.07 6.15 22.65
CA ARG A 162 4.68 6.64 22.64
C ARG A 162 3.65 5.58 22.33
N MET A 163 4.03 4.51 21.64
CA MET A 163 3.12 3.47 21.18
C MET A 163 3.24 2.23 22.07
N PRO A 164 2.14 1.64 22.53
CA PRO A 164 2.18 0.39 23.30
C PRO A 164 2.64 -0.78 22.43
N THR A 165 3.16 -1.84 23.05
CA THR A 165 3.71 -3.03 22.37
C THR A 165 2.76 -3.64 21.35
N ALA A 166 1.45 -3.66 21.64
CA ALA A 166 0.44 -4.17 20.70
C ALA A 166 0.37 -3.33 19.40
N GLY A 167 0.51 -2.00 19.51
CA GLY A 167 0.58 -1.11 18.35
C GLY A 167 1.86 -1.34 17.53
N LEU A 168 3.01 -1.48 18.22
CA LEU A 168 4.29 -1.79 17.56
C LEU A 168 4.24 -3.15 16.87
N PHE A 169 3.55 -4.14 17.46
CA PHE A 169 3.35 -5.45 16.83
C PHE A 169 2.54 -5.33 15.54
N LEU A 170 1.39 -4.62 15.56
CA LEU A 170 0.56 -4.41 14.37
C LEU A 170 1.31 -3.64 13.28
N LEU A 171 2.08 -2.62 13.65
CA LEU A 171 2.91 -1.85 12.73
C LEU A 171 3.94 -2.75 12.03
N SER A 172 4.67 -3.54 12.82
CA SER A 172 5.70 -4.45 12.31
C SER A 172 5.10 -5.59 11.49
N ALA A 173 4.01 -6.20 11.94
CA ALA A 173 3.33 -7.28 11.23
C ALA A 173 2.80 -6.80 9.87
N GLY A 174 2.24 -5.59 9.81
CA GLY A 174 1.79 -4.98 8.56
C GLY A 174 2.95 -4.73 7.58
N GLY A 175 4.03 -4.10 8.05
CA GLY A 175 5.22 -3.83 7.22
C GLY A 175 5.90 -5.11 6.73
N LEU A 176 6.02 -6.13 7.59
CA LEU A 176 6.57 -7.43 7.21
C LEU A 176 5.67 -8.18 6.22
N SER A 177 4.34 -8.06 6.38
CA SER A 177 3.40 -8.63 5.41
C SER A 177 3.59 -8.03 4.02
N TYR A 178 3.63 -6.72 3.88
CA TYR A 178 3.92 -6.07 2.59
C TYR A 178 5.28 -6.50 2.03
N THR A 179 6.31 -6.56 2.87
CA THR A 179 7.67 -6.96 2.45
C THR A 179 7.71 -8.39 1.94
N ALA A 180 7.08 -9.32 2.66
CA ALA A 180 6.98 -10.73 2.25
C ALA A 180 6.22 -10.86 0.92
N GLY A 181 5.14 -10.08 0.76
CA GLY A 181 4.36 -10.03 -0.46
C GLY A 181 5.17 -9.60 -1.68
N VAL A 182 6.15 -8.69 -1.53
CA VAL A 182 7.00 -8.22 -2.64
C VAL A 182 7.75 -9.38 -3.31
N ALA A 183 8.10 -10.44 -2.59
CA ALA A 183 8.74 -11.62 -3.18
C ALA A 183 7.83 -12.28 -4.24
N PHE A 184 6.52 -12.37 -3.96
CA PHE A 184 5.53 -12.92 -4.90
C PHE A 184 5.22 -11.94 -6.03
N PHE A 185 5.16 -10.64 -5.75
CA PHE A 185 5.05 -9.61 -6.77
C PHE A 185 6.21 -9.63 -7.76
N ALA A 186 7.44 -9.77 -7.28
CA ALA A 186 8.64 -9.82 -8.12
C ALA A 186 8.75 -11.12 -8.95
N THR A 187 8.08 -12.18 -8.53
CA THR A 187 8.13 -13.51 -9.17
C THR A 187 6.81 -13.95 -9.79
N ASP A 188 5.79 -13.08 -9.86
CA ASP A 188 4.45 -13.38 -10.34
C ASP A 188 4.40 -13.97 -11.76
N SER A 189 5.33 -13.55 -12.62
CA SER A 189 5.48 -14.10 -13.98
C SER A 189 6.05 -15.54 -14.01
N ARG A 190 6.48 -16.10 -12.88
CA ARG A 190 7.04 -17.45 -12.76
C ARG A 190 6.15 -18.39 -11.94
N VAL A 191 5.46 -17.83 -10.94
CA VAL A 191 4.65 -18.58 -9.98
C VAL A 191 3.17 -18.45 -10.35
N PRO A 192 2.46 -19.54 -10.67
CA PRO A 192 1.01 -19.50 -10.85
C PRO A 192 0.32 -18.94 -9.61
N TYR A 193 -0.64 -18.04 -9.80
CA TYR A 193 -1.31 -17.29 -8.72
C TYR A 193 -0.38 -16.49 -7.79
N GLY A 194 0.89 -16.25 -8.18
CA GLY A 194 1.84 -15.45 -7.40
C GLY A 194 1.32 -14.03 -7.13
N HIS A 195 0.62 -13.43 -8.10
CA HIS A 195 0.02 -12.11 -7.94
C HIS A 195 -1.16 -12.12 -6.97
N LEU A 196 -1.97 -13.18 -6.94
CA LEU A 196 -3.01 -13.38 -5.93
C LEU A 196 -2.40 -13.46 -4.51
N ILE A 197 -1.31 -14.21 -4.35
CA ILE A 197 -0.62 -14.31 -3.05
C ILE A 197 -0.12 -12.92 -2.63
N TRP A 198 0.44 -12.13 -3.55
CA TRP A 198 0.79 -10.74 -3.30
C TRP A 198 -0.42 -9.93 -2.79
N HIS A 199 -1.59 -10.03 -3.44
CA HIS A 199 -2.81 -9.36 -2.99
C HIS A 199 -3.22 -9.75 -1.57
N LEU A 200 -3.13 -11.03 -1.21
CA LEU A 200 -3.46 -11.49 0.15
C LEU A 200 -2.50 -10.91 1.20
N PHE A 201 -1.21 -10.78 0.88
CA PHE A 201 -0.25 -10.10 1.74
C PHE A 201 -0.55 -8.60 1.87
N VAL A 202 -1.00 -7.94 0.80
CA VAL A 202 -1.42 -6.54 0.85
C VAL A 202 -2.65 -6.38 1.74
N ILE A 203 -3.65 -7.26 1.62
CA ILE A 203 -4.85 -7.24 2.47
C ILE A 203 -4.47 -7.47 3.94
N ALA A 204 -3.61 -8.44 4.23
CA ALA A 204 -3.15 -8.71 5.60
C ALA A 204 -2.40 -7.50 6.18
N GLY A 205 -1.50 -6.89 5.41
CA GLY A 205 -0.76 -5.68 5.82
C GLY A 205 -1.70 -4.50 6.08
N THR A 206 -2.65 -4.25 5.16
CA THR A 206 -3.66 -3.20 5.32
C THR A 206 -4.53 -3.45 6.55
N THR A 207 -4.92 -4.70 6.82
CA THR A 207 -5.72 -5.06 8.00
C THR A 207 -4.95 -4.78 9.29
N CYS A 208 -3.68 -5.14 9.37
CA CYS A 208 -2.83 -4.79 10.52
C CYS A 208 -2.76 -3.28 10.72
N HIS A 209 -2.55 -2.51 9.66
CA HIS A 209 -2.49 -1.05 9.73
C HIS A 209 -3.85 -0.41 10.02
N TYR A 210 -4.96 -1.00 9.56
CA TYR A 210 -6.30 -0.56 9.93
C TYR A 210 -6.51 -0.60 11.45
N PHE A 211 -6.19 -1.73 12.09
CA PHE A 211 -6.31 -1.86 13.54
C PHE A 211 -5.26 -1.04 14.30
N LEU A 212 -4.06 -0.87 13.73
CA LEU A 212 -3.06 0.07 14.25
C LEU A 212 -3.64 1.49 14.33
N VAL A 213 -4.22 1.97 13.23
CA VAL A 213 -4.81 3.32 13.17
C VAL A 213 -6.00 3.43 14.11
N LEU A 214 -6.86 2.41 14.13
CA LEU A 214 -8.05 2.40 14.97
C LEU A 214 -7.72 2.52 16.47
N TRP A 215 -6.65 1.87 16.94
CA TRP A 215 -6.43 1.73 18.38
C TRP A 215 -5.19 2.47 18.92
N TYR A 216 -4.20 2.80 18.08
CA TYR A 216 -2.87 3.18 18.56
C TYR A 216 -2.21 4.37 17.85
N ALA A 217 -2.83 5.00 16.88
CA ALA A 217 -2.19 6.05 16.07
C ALA A 217 -2.61 7.49 16.44
N ALA A 218 -3.55 7.66 17.39
CA ALA A 218 -4.03 8.96 17.86
C ALA A 218 -3.00 9.71 18.72
#